data_99a6fcaf778dcc8d94187064652a0280
#
_entry.id   99a6fcaf778dcc8d94187064652a0280
#
_cell.length_a   1.000
_cell.length_b   1.000
_cell.length_c   1.000
_cell.angle_alpha   90.00
_cell.angle_beta   90.00
_cell.angle_gamma   90.00
#
_symmetry.space_group_name_H-M   'P 1'
#
loop_
_entity.id
_entity.type
_entity.pdbx_description
1 polymer ?
#
loop_
_entity_poly.entity_id
_entity_poly.type
_entity_poly.pdbx_seq_one_letter_code
_entity_poly.pdbx_strand_id
1 'polypeptide(L)'
;MLESSAWFTPAIADDECLIRLVKSASPETTIRELHQRCDAGDVNGGSDALIAIPLPASTDFEAGAIRQRIGLEDRIESSLFTLTPHAPNYIAYSFMEEANQTPFASLVDSANPVEDQEAVFQISFKAPIAQNLFSTDLDLYFAYTSKSWWQIANDDFSSPFRETNYQPEFFLRSNKQNRFLGVPLEGWSLGFVHESNGREQALSRSWNRLEARAGFQLSQDVSLFTRAWYRLPEDEDDDDNPGMYKYRGYGDLRAIWTPNRSTFTAMLNPGTESTNFELTWSHPINRVFRWYVSYYDGAGESLIDYDFELQRFSLGVALNDFLTRY
;
A
#
# COMPACT_ATOMS: atom_id res chain seq x y z
N MET A 1 15.70 33.08 51.90
CA MET A 1 14.24 33.22 51.86
C MET A 1 13.88 33.78 50.49
N LEU A 2 13.51 32.93 49.60
CA LEU A 2 12.79 33.28 48.36
C LEU A 2 11.99 32.03 47.99
N GLU A 3 10.70 32.12 48.21
CA GLU A 3 9.68 31.15 47.80
C GLU A 3 9.57 31.15 46.28
N SER A 4 9.75 29.99 45.68
CA SER A 4 9.41 29.76 44.26
C SER A 4 8.00 29.23 44.18
N SER A 5 7.14 30.05 43.66
CA SER A 5 5.75 29.78 43.33
C SER A 5 5.62 28.65 42.32
N ALA A 6 4.82 27.68 42.67
CA ALA A 6 4.29 26.64 41.79
C ALA A 6 3.31 27.22 40.76
N TRP A 7 3.61 27.04 39.48
CA TRP A 7 2.66 27.18 38.38
C TRP A 7 2.89 26.02 37.44
N PHE A 8 2.16 24.94 37.61
CA PHE A 8 1.66 24.03 36.58
C PHE A 8 0.86 22.95 37.28
N THR A 9 -0.43 23.14 37.36
CA THR A 9 -1.41 22.15 37.79
C THR A 9 -2.09 21.52 36.58
N PRO A 10 -2.54 20.28 36.69
CA PRO A 10 -2.83 19.41 35.55
C PRO A 10 -4.30 19.53 35.09
N ALA A 11 -4.55 20.34 34.07
CA ALA A 11 -5.84 20.36 33.37
C ALA A 11 -5.96 19.23 32.32
N ILE A 12 -4.88 18.53 32.04
CA ILE A 12 -4.85 17.55 30.92
C ILE A 12 -5.37 16.17 31.35
N ALA A 13 -5.29 15.81 32.63
CA ALA A 13 -5.74 14.50 33.11
C ALA A 13 -7.29 14.38 33.17
N ASP A 14 -8.00 15.46 33.39
CA ASP A 14 -9.46 15.51 33.50
C ASP A 14 -10.14 15.37 32.13
N ASP A 15 -9.60 15.99 31.10
CA ASP A 15 -10.14 15.95 29.74
C ASP A 15 -10.03 14.56 29.11
N GLU A 16 -8.95 13.84 29.36
CA GLU A 16 -8.75 12.47 28.86
C GLU A 16 -9.71 11.47 29.51
N CYS A 17 -9.96 11.60 30.79
CA CYS A 17 -10.93 10.79 31.51
C CYS A 17 -12.34 11.01 30.95
N LEU A 18 -12.74 12.26 30.76
CA LEU A 18 -14.04 12.64 30.22
C LEU A 18 -14.28 12.10 28.81
N ILE A 19 -13.32 12.24 27.91
CA ILE A 19 -13.39 11.73 26.54
C ILE A 19 -13.58 10.21 26.56
N ARG A 20 -12.93 9.50 27.47
CA ARG A 20 -13.05 8.06 27.61
C ARG A 20 -14.43 7.65 28.08
N LEU A 21 -14.96 8.31 29.11
CA LEU A 21 -16.27 7.99 29.68
C LEU A 21 -17.42 8.36 28.74
N VAL A 22 -17.31 9.46 27.97
CA VAL A 22 -18.32 9.85 26.96
C VAL A 22 -18.50 8.78 25.89
N LYS A 23 -17.41 8.10 25.45
CA LYS A 23 -17.47 7.03 24.44
C LYS A 23 -18.25 5.77 24.90
N SER A 24 -18.35 5.56 26.22
CA SER A 24 -19.02 4.39 26.81
C SER A 24 -20.31 4.73 27.55
N ALA A 25 -20.70 6.00 27.60
CA ALA A 25 -21.86 6.47 28.33
C ALA A 25 -23.17 6.15 27.59
N SER A 26 -24.19 5.84 28.36
CA SER A 26 -25.56 5.73 27.81
C SER A 26 -26.09 7.12 27.42
N PRO A 27 -27.04 7.22 26.46
CA PRO A 27 -27.60 8.52 26.04
C PRO A 27 -28.24 9.36 27.16
N GLU A 28 -28.55 8.75 28.29
CA GLU A 28 -29.16 9.39 29.46
C GLU A 28 -28.13 9.91 30.48
N THR A 29 -26.83 9.59 30.30
CA THR A 29 -25.77 9.99 31.24
C THR A 29 -25.44 11.45 31.08
N THR A 30 -25.48 12.22 32.15
CA THR A 30 -25.16 13.65 32.11
C THR A 30 -23.66 13.90 32.24
N ILE A 31 -23.18 15.04 31.66
CA ILE A 31 -21.78 15.46 31.77
C ILE A 31 -21.33 15.59 33.22
N ARG A 32 -22.22 15.97 34.15
CA ARG A 32 -21.93 16.08 35.57
C ARG A 32 -21.62 14.73 36.19
N GLU A 33 -22.32 13.68 35.82
CA GLU A 33 -22.06 12.31 36.28
C GLU A 33 -20.73 11.78 35.74
N LEU A 34 -20.35 12.18 34.53
CA LEU A 34 -19.07 11.82 33.94
C LEU A 34 -17.90 12.49 34.67
N HIS A 35 -18.03 13.78 35.03
CA HIS A 35 -17.05 14.48 35.86
C HIS A 35 -16.91 13.82 37.25
N GLN A 36 -18.01 13.49 37.91
CA GLN A 36 -17.98 12.83 39.23
C GLN A 36 -17.28 11.46 39.18
N ARG A 37 -17.39 10.72 38.08
CA ARG A 37 -16.67 9.44 37.90
C ARG A 37 -15.18 9.66 37.66
N CYS A 38 -14.78 10.71 36.96
CA CYS A 38 -13.39 11.08 36.79
C CYS A 38 -12.76 11.51 38.11
N ASP A 39 -13.45 12.32 38.91
CA ASP A 39 -13.01 12.80 40.22
C ASP A 39 -12.92 11.66 41.26
N ALA A 40 -13.77 10.65 41.14
CA ALA A 40 -13.77 9.50 42.07
C ALA A 40 -12.65 8.48 41.80
N GLY A 41 -11.83 8.67 40.75
CA GLY A 41 -10.70 7.79 40.44
C GLY A 41 -11.11 6.39 39.97
N ASP A 42 -12.32 6.22 39.45
CA ASP A 42 -12.83 4.93 38.95
C ASP A 42 -12.22 4.59 37.58
N VAL A 43 -10.89 4.55 37.53
CA VAL A 43 -10.05 4.30 36.35
C VAL A 43 -9.47 2.89 36.39
N ASN A 44 -10.34 1.87 36.35
CA ASN A 44 -9.89 0.54 35.98
C ASN A 44 -9.93 0.39 34.45
N GLY A 45 -8.83 0.74 33.80
CA GLY A 45 -8.67 0.56 32.35
C GLY A 45 -7.37 1.16 31.85
N GLY A 46 -6.38 0.32 31.72
CA GLY A 46 -4.99 0.56 31.34
C GLY A 46 -4.72 1.66 30.32
N SER A 47 -3.61 2.33 30.56
CA SER A 47 -2.86 3.20 29.67
C SER A 47 -2.64 2.60 28.30
N ASP A 48 -2.59 3.49 27.30
CA ASP A 48 -2.21 3.36 25.90
C ASP A 48 -3.37 3.39 24.89
N ALA A 49 -3.99 4.57 24.78
CA ALA A 49 -4.79 4.91 23.60
C ALA A 49 -3.95 5.64 22.55
N LEU A 50 -2.86 5.07 22.12
CA LEU A 50 -2.40 5.15 20.72
C LEU A 50 -3.37 4.27 19.93
N ILE A 51 -3.84 4.74 18.80
CA ILE A 51 -4.79 4.09 17.87
C ILE A 51 -4.63 2.57 17.98
N ALA A 52 -5.43 1.94 18.83
CA ALA A 52 -5.43 0.49 18.96
C ALA A 52 -6.09 -0.03 17.67
N ILE A 53 -5.28 -0.44 16.70
CA ILE A 53 -5.75 -1.31 15.63
C ILE A 53 -6.40 -2.49 16.36
N PRO A 54 -7.71 -2.74 16.16
CA PRO A 54 -8.39 -3.85 16.85
C PRO A 54 -7.62 -5.14 16.55
N LEU A 55 -7.11 -5.80 17.59
CA LEU A 55 -6.52 -7.12 17.43
C LEU A 55 -7.61 -8.06 16.90
N PRO A 56 -7.29 -8.96 15.96
CA PRO A 56 -8.23 -9.94 15.45
C PRO A 56 -8.83 -10.75 16.59
N ALA A 57 -10.12 -11.06 16.49
CA ALA A 57 -10.77 -11.98 17.42
C ALA A 57 -10.08 -13.35 17.35
N SER A 58 -10.11 -14.13 18.44
CA SER A 58 -9.41 -15.42 18.53
C SER A 58 -9.77 -16.42 17.41
N THR A 59 -10.95 -16.30 16.81
CA THR A 59 -11.41 -17.08 15.66
C THR A 59 -10.69 -16.70 14.34
N ASP A 60 -10.09 -15.52 14.25
CA ASP A 60 -9.42 -15.05 13.05
C ASP A 60 -8.00 -15.64 12.92
N PHE A 61 -7.41 -16.18 14.02
CA PHE A 61 -6.07 -16.77 13.97
C PHE A 61 -6.00 -18.12 13.21
N GLU A 62 -7.14 -18.82 13.11
CA GLU A 62 -7.24 -20.04 12.29
C GLU A 62 -7.44 -19.74 10.81
N ALA A 63 -7.87 -18.53 10.48
CA ALA A 63 -8.08 -18.08 9.11
C ALA A 63 -6.73 -17.78 8.42
N GLY A 64 -6.66 -18.00 7.12
CA GLY A 64 -5.51 -17.62 6.31
C GLY A 64 -5.30 -16.09 6.26
N ALA A 65 -4.09 -15.66 5.88
CA ALA A 65 -3.67 -14.25 5.92
C ALA A 65 -4.57 -13.30 5.12
N ILE A 66 -5.13 -13.76 3.98
CA ILE A 66 -6.09 -12.96 3.19
C ILE A 66 -7.34 -12.67 4.02
N ARG A 67 -7.91 -13.67 4.67
CA ARG A 67 -9.14 -13.51 5.47
C ARG A 67 -8.93 -12.65 6.70
N GLN A 68 -7.75 -12.75 7.35
CA GLN A 68 -7.37 -11.86 8.44
C GLN A 68 -7.33 -10.41 7.98
N ARG A 69 -6.73 -10.13 6.81
CA ARG A 69 -6.70 -8.78 6.24
C ARG A 69 -8.09 -8.26 5.89
N ILE A 70 -8.93 -9.06 5.22
CA ILE A 70 -10.32 -8.68 4.90
C ILE A 70 -11.09 -8.34 6.19
N GLY A 71 -11.04 -9.20 7.21
CA GLY A 71 -11.72 -8.94 8.48
C GLY A 71 -11.22 -7.70 9.22
N LEU A 72 -9.94 -7.33 9.07
CA LEU A 72 -9.41 -6.07 9.59
C LEU A 72 -9.95 -4.87 8.80
N GLU A 73 -9.92 -4.94 7.47
CA GLU A 73 -10.45 -3.89 6.59
C GLU A 73 -11.94 -3.65 6.86
N ASP A 74 -12.77 -4.69 6.93
CA ASP A 74 -14.21 -4.58 7.19
C ASP A 74 -14.50 -3.87 8.52
N ARG A 75 -13.71 -4.13 9.58
CA ARG A 75 -13.84 -3.43 10.87
C ARG A 75 -13.50 -1.95 10.78
N ILE A 76 -12.49 -1.60 10.01
CA ILE A 76 -12.02 -0.22 9.84
C ILE A 76 -12.96 0.54 8.90
N GLU A 77 -13.36 -0.06 7.79
CA GLU A 77 -14.19 0.54 6.74
C GLU A 77 -15.65 0.75 7.16
N SER A 78 -16.06 0.24 8.33
CA SER A 78 -17.38 0.54 8.92
C SER A 78 -17.54 2.02 9.34
N SER A 79 -16.45 2.79 9.41
CA SER A 79 -16.50 4.22 9.73
C SER A 79 -16.39 5.08 8.45
N LEU A 80 -17.10 6.23 8.45
CA LEU A 80 -17.02 7.20 7.35
C LEU A 80 -15.61 7.78 7.22
N PHE A 81 -15.19 8.06 5.99
CA PHE A 81 -13.89 8.68 5.67
C PHE A 81 -12.65 7.86 6.04
N THR A 82 -12.76 6.54 6.01
CA THR A 82 -11.64 5.67 6.32
C THR A 82 -10.82 5.36 5.07
N LEU A 83 -9.50 5.54 5.17
CA LEU A 83 -8.54 5.08 4.18
C LEU A 83 -7.86 3.82 4.70
N THR A 84 -7.84 2.77 3.89
CA THR A 84 -7.11 1.53 4.18
C THR A 84 -5.95 1.37 3.19
N PRO A 85 -4.84 0.71 3.57
CA PRO A 85 -3.75 0.45 2.64
C PRO A 85 -4.21 -0.41 1.45
N HIS A 86 -3.89 0.03 0.21
CA HIS A 86 -4.18 -0.75 -0.99
C HIS A 86 -3.00 -1.65 -1.38
N ALA A 87 -1.81 -1.06 -1.50
CA ALA A 87 -0.54 -1.74 -1.69
C ALA A 87 0.42 -1.40 -0.53
N PRO A 88 1.66 -1.95 -0.48
CA PRO A 88 2.65 -1.60 0.53
C PRO A 88 2.97 -0.11 0.55
N ASN A 89 3.08 0.47 1.75
CA ASN A 89 3.55 1.83 1.96
C ASN A 89 4.95 1.76 2.55
N TYR A 90 5.95 2.22 1.80
CA TYR A 90 7.34 2.09 2.18
C TYR A 90 8.21 3.24 1.67
N ILE A 91 9.37 3.39 2.27
CA ILE A 91 10.51 4.15 1.78
C ILE A 91 11.76 3.29 1.90
N ALA A 92 12.55 3.20 0.83
CA ALA A 92 13.76 2.40 0.79
C ALA A 92 14.85 3.12 -0.01
N TYR A 93 16.08 2.98 0.44
CA TYR A 93 17.26 3.34 -0.33
C TYR A 93 17.60 2.19 -1.26
N SER A 94 17.85 2.47 -2.52
CA SER A 94 18.01 1.48 -3.56
C SER A 94 19.26 1.68 -4.40
N PHE A 95 19.77 0.57 -4.92
CA PHE A 95 20.95 0.45 -5.77
C PHE A 95 20.55 -0.29 -7.04
N MET A 96 20.86 0.29 -8.20
CA MET A 96 20.71 -0.32 -9.52
C MET A 96 22.06 -0.75 -10.03
N GLU A 97 22.09 -1.76 -10.90
CA GLU A 97 23.32 -2.11 -11.64
C GLU A 97 23.67 -1.01 -12.65
N GLU A 98 22.64 -0.51 -13.36
CA GLU A 98 22.75 0.59 -14.33
C GLU A 98 21.43 1.35 -14.39
N ALA A 99 21.49 2.68 -14.35
CA ALA A 99 20.34 3.54 -14.52
C ALA A 99 20.10 3.84 -16.01
N ASN A 100 18.82 3.92 -16.40
CA ASN A 100 18.45 4.30 -17.77
C ASN A 100 18.75 5.78 -18.02
N GLN A 101 19.84 6.05 -18.74
CA GLN A 101 20.27 7.41 -19.09
C GLN A 101 19.50 8.00 -20.27
N THR A 102 18.99 7.12 -21.16
CA THR A 102 18.45 7.50 -22.47
C THR A 102 17.36 8.56 -22.42
N PRO A 103 16.32 8.44 -21.57
CA PRO A 103 15.25 9.44 -21.52
C PRO A 103 15.73 10.81 -21.05
N PHE A 104 16.83 10.88 -20.30
CA PHE A 104 17.32 12.09 -19.62
C PHE A 104 18.48 12.76 -20.34
N ALA A 105 19.07 12.13 -21.35
CA ALA A 105 20.28 12.61 -22.05
C ALA A 105 20.16 14.01 -22.66
N SER A 106 18.93 14.46 -22.98
CA SER A 106 18.69 15.81 -23.53
C SER A 106 18.42 16.88 -22.49
N LEU A 107 18.29 16.51 -21.21
CA LEU A 107 17.86 17.42 -20.14
C LEU A 107 19.04 18.07 -19.40
N VAL A 108 20.20 17.42 -19.41
CA VAL A 108 21.38 17.84 -18.66
C VAL A 108 22.59 17.70 -19.55
N ASP A 109 23.51 18.66 -19.51
CA ASP A 109 24.81 18.61 -20.21
C ASP A 109 25.78 17.69 -19.44
N SER A 110 25.37 16.44 -19.23
CA SER A 110 26.13 15.39 -18.55
C SER A 110 25.97 14.08 -19.30
N ALA A 111 27.05 13.29 -19.34
CA ALA A 111 27.01 11.96 -19.94
C ALA A 111 26.15 10.96 -19.11
N ASN A 112 26.08 11.17 -17.81
CA ASN A 112 25.31 10.35 -16.86
C ASN A 112 24.43 11.25 -15.99
N PRO A 113 23.26 11.72 -16.51
CA PRO A 113 22.36 12.59 -15.74
C PRO A 113 21.66 11.90 -14.56
N VAL A 114 21.63 10.57 -14.53
CA VAL A 114 20.96 9.77 -13.50
C VAL A 114 21.96 8.88 -12.79
N GLU A 115 21.95 8.88 -11.46
CA GLU A 115 22.78 8.01 -10.64
C GLU A 115 22.13 6.65 -10.41
N ASP A 116 22.98 5.62 -10.16
CA ASP A 116 22.53 4.25 -9.88
C ASP A 116 21.96 4.07 -8.46
N GLN A 117 21.94 5.14 -7.68
CA GLN A 117 21.45 5.16 -6.30
C GLN A 117 20.33 6.16 -6.15
N GLU A 118 19.21 5.72 -5.57
CA GLU A 118 18.06 6.59 -5.35
C GLU A 118 17.22 6.13 -4.15
N ALA A 119 16.40 7.01 -3.61
CA ALA A 119 15.38 6.63 -2.67
C ALA A 119 14.08 6.31 -3.42
N VAL A 120 13.52 5.12 -3.18
CA VAL A 120 12.22 4.73 -3.73
C VAL A 120 11.19 4.72 -2.62
N PHE A 121 10.04 5.36 -2.85
CA PHE A 121 8.94 5.30 -1.89
C PHE A 121 7.59 5.14 -2.59
N GLN A 122 6.69 4.47 -1.90
CA GLN A 122 5.33 4.22 -2.35
C GLN A 122 4.33 4.60 -1.28
N ILE A 123 3.30 5.32 -1.71
CA ILE A 123 2.11 5.63 -0.92
C ILE A 123 0.93 5.04 -1.65
N SER A 124 0.13 4.24 -0.94
CA SER A 124 -1.00 3.55 -1.54
C SER A 124 -2.14 3.38 -0.55
N PHE A 125 -3.33 3.79 -0.95
CA PHE A 125 -4.54 3.67 -0.15
C PHE A 125 -5.75 3.37 -1.02
N LYS A 126 -6.81 2.89 -0.38
CA LYS A 126 -8.15 2.75 -0.97
C LYS A 126 -9.22 3.22 0.00
N ALA A 127 -10.36 3.58 -0.54
CA ALA A 127 -11.56 3.95 0.19
C ALA A 127 -12.79 3.30 -0.44
N PRO A 128 -13.74 2.77 0.35
CA PRO A 128 -15.03 2.34 -0.16
C PRO A 128 -15.85 3.57 -0.59
N ILE A 129 -16.38 3.56 -1.82
CA ILE A 129 -17.29 4.58 -2.34
C ILE A 129 -18.73 4.16 -2.08
N ALA A 130 -19.03 2.90 -2.31
CA ALA A 130 -20.33 2.32 -2.09
C ALA A 130 -20.19 0.84 -1.70
N GLN A 131 -20.95 0.41 -0.74
CA GLN A 131 -20.94 -0.97 -0.24
C GLN A 131 -22.28 -1.64 -0.54
N ASN A 132 -22.25 -2.97 -0.69
CA ASN A 132 -23.42 -3.81 -0.94
C ASN A 132 -24.25 -3.32 -2.15
N LEU A 133 -23.58 -2.99 -3.26
CA LEU A 133 -24.23 -2.52 -4.49
C LEU A 133 -25.32 -3.50 -4.92
N PHE A 134 -26.47 -2.97 -5.28
CA PHE A 134 -27.63 -3.77 -5.72
C PHE A 134 -28.06 -4.83 -4.71
N SER A 135 -27.80 -4.63 -3.41
CA SER A 135 -28.05 -5.62 -2.33
C SER A 135 -27.28 -6.93 -2.54
N THR A 136 -26.08 -6.85 -3.11
CA THR A 136 -25.15 -7.95 -3.31
C THR A 136 -23.91 -7.77 -2.41
N ASP A 137 -22.96 -8.67 -2.53
CA ASP A 137 -21.64 -8.60 -1.88
C ASP A 137 -20.60 -7.80 -2.71
N LEU A 138 -21.05 -6.94 -3.62
CA LEU A 138 -20.20 -6.09 -4.44
C LEU A 138 -20.03 -4.72 -3.79
N ASP A 139 -18.77 -4.32 -3.59
CA ASP A 139 -18.40 -3.01 -3.10
C ASP A 139 -17.61 -2.26 -4.19
N LEU A 140 -17.89 -0.97 -4.33
CA LEU A 140 -17.15 -0.07 -5.21
C LEU A 140 -16.09 0.67 -4.41
N TYR A 141 -14.86 0.63 -4.90
CA TYR A 141 -13.70 1.30 -4.31
C TYR A 141 -13.10 2.32 -5.26
N PHE A 142 -12.54 3.36 -4.66
CA PHE A 142 -11.49 4.16 -5.25
C PHE A 142 -10.16 3.79 -4.59
N ALA A 143 -9.09 3.65 -5.37
CA ALA A 143 -7.74 3.54 -4.84
C ALA A 143 -6.78 4.47 -5.57
N TYR A 144 -5.69 4.79 -4.90
CA TYR A 144 -4.64 5.61 -5.45
C TYR A 144 -3.28 5.08 -4.97
N THR A 145 -2.38 4.89 -5.92
CA THR A 145 -0.98 4.54 -5.66
C THR A 145 -0.08 5.57 -6.31
N SER A 146 0.91 6.05 -5.57
CA SER A 146 2.00 6.85 -6.10
C SER A 146 3.31 6.18 -5.72
N LYS A 147 4.16 5.88 -6.72
CA LYS A 147 5.52 5.37 -6.54
C LYS A 147 6.50 6.34 -7.13
N SER A 148 7.48 6.76 -6.35
CA SER A 148 8.45 7.79 -6.72
C SER A 148 9.86 7.27 -6.57
N TRP A 149 10.72 7.65 -7.50
CA TRP A 149 12.16 7.38 -7.53
C TRP A 149 12.90 8.71 -7.42
N TRP A 150 13.55 8.92 -6.29
CA TRP A 150 14.18 10.17 -5.90
C TRP A 150 15.69 10.05 -5.91
N GLN A 151 16.35 10.81 -6.75
CA GLN A 151 17.81 10.95 -6.90
C GLN A 151 18.39 11.76 -5.73
N ILE A 152 18.26 11.22 -4.52
CA ILE A 152 18.50 11.93 -3.25
C ILE A 152 19.94 12.43 -3.09
N ALA A 153 20.91 11.78 -3.74
CA ALA A 153 22.32 12.11 -3.66
C ALA A 153 22.86 12.80 -4.93
N ASN A 154 22.02 13.03 -5.95
CA ASN A 154 22.41 13.62 -7.21
C ASN A 154 22.35 15.15 -7.13
N ASP A 155 23.51 15.79 -6.97
CA ASP A 155 23.63 17.24 -6.86
C ASP A 155 23.57 17.96 -8.24
N ASP A 156 23.80 17.23 -9.34
CA ASP A 156 23.82 17.80 -10.71
C ASP A 156 22.40 17.90 -11.31
N PHE A 157 21.43 17.19 -10.75
CA PHE A 157 20.07 17.16 -11.26
C PHE A 157 19.17 18.12 -10.47
N SER A 158 18.77 19.23 -11.08
CA SER A 158 17.97 20.26 -10.40
C SER A 158 16.53 19.82 -10.05
N SER A 159 16.06 18.73 -10.63
CA SER A 159 14.77 18.10 -10.29
C SER A 159 15.02 16.69 -9.76
N PRO A 160 15.06 16.50 -8.45
CA PRO A 160 15.58 15.28 -7.83
C PRO A 160 14.70 14.04 -8.05
N PHE A 161 13.46 14.18 -8.54
CA PHE A 161 12.62 13.04 -8.89
C PHE A 161 12.90 12.59 -10.32
N ARG A 162 13.55 11.43 -10.45
CA ARG A 162 13.77 10.78 -11.74
C ARG A 162 12.45 10.40 -12.37
N GLU A 163 11.57 9.80 -11.58
CA GLU A 163 10.23 9.39 -12.00
C GLU A 163 9.24 9.42 -10.84
N THR A 164 7.98 9.64 -11.14
CA THR A 164 6.85 9.38 -10.25
C THR A 164 5.71 8.82 -11.08
N ASN A 165 5.22 7.64 -10.72
CA ASN A 165 4.06 7.05 -11.35
C ASN A 165 2.83 7.21 -10.45
N TYR A 166 1.75 7.73 -11.02
CA TYR A 166 0.47 7.99 -10.38
C TYR A 166 -0.55 7.01 -10.92
N GLN A 167 -1.19 6.25 -10.04
CA GLN A 167 -2.12 5.20 -10.42
C GLN A 167 -3.45 5.34 -9.67
N PRO A 168 -4.41 6.16 -10.14
CA PRO A 168 -5.78 6.13 -9.69
C PRO A 168 -6.52 4.92 -10.26
N GLU A 169 -7.40 4.31 -9.44
CA GLU A 169 -8.15 3.11 -9.77
C GLU A 169 -9.59 3.22 -9.27
N PHE A 170 -10.53 2.65 -10.05
CA PHE A 170 -11.89 2.36 -9.62
C PHE A 170 -12.17 0.88 -9.85
N PHE A 171 -12.60 0.17 -8.81
CA PHE A 171 -12.87 -1.26 -8.95
C PHE A 171 -14.04 -1.74 -8.10
N LEU A 172 -14.73 -2.72 -8.64
CA LEU A 172 -15.69 -3.54 -7.91
C LEU A 172 -14.93 -4.68 -7.23
N ARG A 173 -15.25 -4.96 -5.96
CA ARG A 173 -14.68 -6.05 -5.18
C ARG A 173 -15.76 -6.90 -4.57
N SER A 174 -15.58 -8.21 -4.58
CA SER A 174 -16.32 -9.17 -3.78
C SER A 174 -15.37 -9.94 -2.86
N ASN A 175 -15.69 -9.96 -1.58
CA ASN A 175 -15.00 -10.74 -0.55
C ASN A 175 -15.69 -12.06 -0.23
N LYS A 176 -16.69 -12.44 -1.03
CA LYS A 176 -17.43 -13.68 -0.86
C LYS A 176 -16.52 -14.87 -1.14
N GLN A 177 -16.36 -15.71 -0.12
CA GLN A 177 -15.62 -16.97 -0.28
C GLN A 177 -16.28 -17.88 -1.29
N ASN A 178 -15.46 -18.44 -2.16
CA ASN A 178 -15.85 -19.41 -3.17
C ASN A 178 -14.74 -20.46 -3.34
N ARG A 179 -14.90 -21.37 -4.28
CA ARG A 179 -13.85 -22.28 -4.71
C ARG A 179 -13.72 -22.22 -6.23
N PHE A 180 -12.48 -22.07 -6.67
CA PHE A 180 -12.15 -22.13 -8.09
C PHE A 180 -11.20 -23.31 -8.31
N LEU A 181 -11.62 -24.27 -9.13
CA LEU A 181 -10.89 -25.54 -9.37
C LEU A 181 -10.50 -26.27 -8.06
N GLY A 182 -11.36 -26.19 -7.04
CA GLY A 182 -11.09 -26.82 -5.73
C GLY A 182 -10.23 -25.99 -4.77
N VAL A 183 -9.61 -24.89 -5.21
CA VAL A 183 -8.81 -23.97 -4.38
C VAL A 183 -9.70 -22.89 -3.77
N PRO A 184 -9.56 -22.55 -2.47
CA PRO A 184 -10.30 -21.46 -1.86
C PRO A 184 -9.99 -20.12 -2.54
N LEU A 185 -11.00 -19.49 -3.13
CA LEU A 185 -10.99 -18.12 -3.64
C LEU A 185 -11.53 -17.21 -2.53
N GLU A 186 -10.69 -16.33 -2.00
CA GLU A 186 -11.02 -15.48 -0.87
C GLU A 186 -11.68 -14.15 -1.28
N GLY A 187 -11.47 -13.75 -2.51
CA GLY A 187 -12.07 -12.56 -3.10
C GLY A 187 -11.54 -12.30 -4.50
N TRP A 188 -12.24 -11.43 -5.21
CA TRP A 188 -11.86 -10.96 -6.53
C TRP A 188 -12.23 -9.49 -6.72
N SER A 189 -11.58 -8.84 -7.68
CA SER A 189 -11.94 -7.49 -8.11
C SER A 189 -11.84 -7.34 -9.62
N LEU A 190 -12.62 -6.41 -10.16
CA LEU A 190 -12.59 -5.98 -11.56
C LEU A 190 -12.68 -4.47 -11.59
N GLY A 191 -11.78 -3.81 -12.31
CA GLY A 191 -11.72 -2.35 -12.30
C GLY A 191 -11.06 -1.74 -13.51
N PHE A 192 -11.09 -0.42 -13.52
CA PHE A 192 -10.37 0.45 -14.42
C PHE A 192 -9.20 1.07 -13.68
N VAL A 193 -8.04 1.06 -14.32
CA VAL A 193 -6.81 1.62 -13.80
C VAL A 193 -6.23 2.57 -14.85
N HIS A 194 -5.96 3.80 -14.44
CA HIS A 194 -5.11 4.73 -15.16
C HIS A 194 -3.75 4.77 -14.49
N GLU A 195 -2.67 4.81 -15.26
CA GLU A 195 -1.34 5.02 -14.72
C GLU A 195 -0.59 5.97 -15.63
N SER A 196 0.01 7.02 -15.05
CA SER A 196 0.75 8.05 -15.77
C SER A 196 1.87 8.61 -14.92
N ASN A 197 2.90 9.17 -15.57
CA ASN A 197 3.99 9.83 -14.86
C ASN A 197 3.83 11.36 -14.75
N GLY A 198 2.77 11.93 -15.34
CA GLY A 198 2.49 13.35 -15.29
C GLY A 198 3.54 14.23 -15.98
N ARG A 199 4.38 13.65 -16.83
CA ARG A 199 5.39 14.37 -17.63
C ARG A 199 4.84 14.75 -18.99
N GLU A 200 5.55 15.58 -19.70
CA GLU A 200 5.19 16.08 -21.01
C GLU A 200 6.20 15.65 -22.08
N GLN A 201 5.78 15.72 -23.36
CA GLN A 201 6.62 15.47 -24.54
C GLN A 201 7.30 14.08 -24.51
N ALA A 202 8.61 14.02 -24.79
CA ALA A 202 9.37 12.78 -24.90
C ALA A 202 9.45 11.97 -23.59
N LEU A 203 9.17 12.60 -22.44
CA LEU A 203 9.15 11.95 -21.14
C LEU A 203 7.77 11.49 -20.70
N SER A 204 6.71 11.86 -21.43
CA SER A 204 5.34 11.42 -21.13
C SER A 204 5.25 9.90 -21.22
N ARG A 205 4.59 9.31 -20.23
CA ARG A 205 4.21 7.89 -20.23
C ARG A 205 2.88 7.75 -19.53
N SER A 206 1.96 7.06 -20.20
CA SER A 206 0.65 6.76 -19.61
C SER A 206 0.05 5.50 -20.23
N TRP A 207 -0.86 4.87 -19.54
CA TRP A 207 -1.69 3.82 -20.07
C TRP A 207 -2.96 3.60 -19.27
N ASN A 208 -3.98 3.13 -19.97
CA ASN A 208 -5.28 2.81 -19.41
C ASN A 208 -5.52 1.31 -19.53
N ARG A 209 -6.07 0.66 -18.50
CA ARG A 209 -6.34 -0.77 -18.53
C ARG A 209 -7.59 -1.17 -17.75
N LEU A 210 -8.25 -2.20 -18.23
CA LEU A 210 -9.18 -2.97 -17.41
C LEU A 210 -8.38 -4.05 -16.70
N GLU A 211 -8.59 -4.23 -15.40
CA GLU A 211 -7.80 -5.13 -14.57
C GLU A 211 -8.70 -6.04 -13.73
N ALA A 212 -8.44 -7.35 -13.78
CA ALA A 212 -9.07 -8.36 -12.94
C ALA A 212 -8.05 -8.92 -11.95
N ARG A 213 -8.45 -9.08 -10.69
CA ARG A 213 -7.61 -9.64 -9.60
C ARG A 213 -8.35 -10.75 -8.90
N ALA A 214 -7.62 -11.78 -8.45
CA ALA A 214 -8.17 -12.84 -7.62
C ALA A 214 -7.15 -13.24 -6.54
N GLY A 215 -7.65 -13.50 -5.32
CA GLY A 215 -6.84 -13.94 -4.19
C GLY A 215 -7.22 -15.34 -3.73
N PHE A 216 -6.24 -16.25 -3.69
CA PHE A 216 -6.41 -17.66 -3.34
C PHE A 216 -5.62 -17.97 -2.07
N GLN A 217 -6.24 -18.68 -1.12
CA GLN A 217 -5.56 -19.22 0.05
C GLN A 217 -5.15 -20.66 -0.21
N LEU A 218 -3.85 -20.92 -0.38
CA LEU A 218 -3.31 -22.26 -0.68
C LEU A 218 -3.08 -23.07 0.60
N SER A 219 -2.62 -22.41 1.66
CA SER A 219 -2.48 -22.98 3.00
C SER A 219 -2.67 -21.87 4.04
N GLN A 220 -2.56 -22.18 5.32
CA GLN A 220 -2.67 -21.17 6.38
C GLN A 220 -1.69 -20.01 6.19
N ASP A 221 -0.48 -20.27 5.71
CA ASP A 221 0.61 -19.29 5.57
C ASP A 221 0.91 -18.90 4.11
N VAL A 222 0.32 -19.58 3.12
CA VAL A 222 0.63 -19.34 1.70
C VAL A 222 -0.60 -18.88 0.97
N SER A 223 -0.48 -17.72 0.34
CA SER A 223 -1.50 -17.11 -0.49
C SER A 223 -0.99 -16.89 -1.90
N LEU A 224 -1.86 -16.94 -2.89
CA LEU A 224 -1.57 -16.64 -4.28
C LEU A 224 -2.52 -15.55 -4.77
N PHE A 225 -1.97 -14.49 -5.32
CA PHE A 225 -2.73 -13.46 -6.04
C PHE A 225 -2.43 -13.57 -7.51
N THR A 226 -3.46 -13.44 -8.31
CA THR A 226 -3.38 -13.34 -9.76
C THR A 226 -3.93 -12.00 -10.19
N ARG A 227 -3.29 -11.39 -11.16
CA ARG A 227 -3.73 -10.16 -11.79
C ARG A 227 -3.63 -10.33 -13.30
N ALA A 228 -4.69 -9.95 -14.01
CA ALA A 228 -4.72 -9.93 -15.47
C ALA A 228 -5.28 -8.60 -15.93
N TRP A 229 -4.76 -8.07 -17.03
CA TRP A 229 -5.21 -6.80 -17.58
C TRP A 229 -5.34 -6.82 -19.10
N TYR A 230 -6.19 -5.93 -19.56
CA TYR A 230 -6.35 -5.57 -20.96
C TYR A 230 -6.05 -4.09 -21.10
N ARG A 231 -4.94 -3.75 -21.78
CA ARG A 231 -4.61 -2.35 -22.11
C ARG A 231 -5.66 -1.82 -23.10
N LEU A 232 -6.24 -0.68 -22.78
CA LEU A 232 -7.12 0.01 -23.72
C LEU A 232 -6.26 0.55 -24.87
N PRO A 233 -6.65 0.34 -26.12
CA PRO A 233 -5.91 0.85 -27.26
C PRO A 233 -5.88 2.38 -27.26
N GLU A 234 -4.76 2.93 -27.66
CA GLU A 234 -4.53 4.35 -27.93
C GLU A 234 -4.17 4.49 -29.41
N ASP A 235 -4.42 5.64 -30.02
CA ASP A 235 -4.01 5.92 -31.39
C ASP A 235 -2.47 5.98 -31.46
N GLU A 236 -1.88 5.58 -32.58
CA GLU A 236 -0.42 5.49 -32.75
C GLU A 236 0.31 6.81 -32.47
N ASP A 237 -0.35 7.95 -32.76
CA ASP A 237 0.20 9.30 -32.52
C ASP A 237 0.13 9.70 -31.04
N ASP A 238 -0.72 9.06 -30.23
CA ASP A 238 -0.95 9.34 -28.80
C ASP A 238 -0.31 8.28 -27.88
N ASP A 239 0.13 7.11 -28.42
CA ASP A 239 0.78 6.05 -27.64
C ASP A 239 2.21 6.43 -27.27
N ASP A 240 2.39 6.93 -26.06
CA ASP A 240 3.69 7.38 -25.53
C ASP A 240 4.54 6.23 -24.93
N ASN A 241 4.05 4.98 -24.98
CA ASN A 241 4.78 3.75 -24.58
C ASN A 241 4.44 2.55 -25.48
N PRO A 242 4.75 2.67 -26.79
CA PRO A 242 4.43 1.65 -27.78
C PRO A 242 5.13 0.32 -27.47
N GLY A 243 4.41 -0.77 -27.62
CA GLY A 243 4.98 -2.10 -27.37
C GLY A 243 5.16 -2.47 -25.90
N MET A 244 4.65 -1.71 -24.94
CA MET A 244 4.73 -2.00 -23.49
C MET A 244 4.27 -3.44 -23.15
N TYR A 245 3.29 -3.98 -23.89
CA TYR A 245 2.81 -5.36 -23.70
C TYR A 245 3.89 -6.44 -23.89
N LYS A 246 4.97 -6.12 -24.61
CA LYS A 246 6.09 -7.05 -24.82
C LYS A 246 6.88 -7.26 -23.51
N TYR A 247 6.98 -6.20 -22.71
CA TYR A 247 7.76 -6.17 -21.47
C TYR A 247 6.88 -6.45 -20.24
N ARG A 248 5.67 -5.89 -20.21
CA ARG A 248 4.74 -6.01 -19.06
C ARG A 248 3.74 -7.15 -19.23
N GLY A 249 3.62 -7.73 -20.43
CA GLY A 249 2.65 -8.80 -20.70
C GLY A 249 1.21 -8.39 -20.41
N TYR A 250 0.42 -9.38 -19.99
CA TYR A 250 -1.04 -9.22 -19.75
C TYR A 250 -1.46 -9.60 -18.33
N GLY A 251 -0.52 -9.82 -17.45
CA GLY A 251 -0.82 -10.18 -16.06
C GLY A 251 0.41 -10.52 -15.23
N ASP A 252 0.20 -10.71 -13.94
CA ASP A 252 1.20 -11.21 -13.01
C ASP A 252 0.64 -12.24 -12.04
N LEU A 253 1.56 -12.98 -11.44
CA LEU A 253 1.32 -13.91 -10.34
C LEU A 253 2.13 -13.45 -9.14
N ARG A 254 1.53 -13.45 -7.96
CA ARG A 254 2.20 -13.08 -6.72
C ARG A 254 1.93 -14.12 -5.65
N ALA A 255 2.99 -14.84 -5.28
CA ALA A 255 2.96 -15.77 -4.14
C ALA A 255 3.40 -15.03 -2.87
N ILE A 256 2.66 -15.20 -1.79
CA ILE A 256 2.95 -14.57 -0.50
C ILE A 256 3.01 -15.66 0.56
N TRP A 257 4.14 -15.71 1.27
CA TRP A 257 4.36 -16.61 2.39
C TRP A 257 4.54 -15.81 3.67
N THR A 258 3.70 -16.08 4.67
CA THR A 258 3.62 -15.33 5.93
C THR A 258 4.00 -16.21 7.14
N PRO A 259 5.27 -16.70 7.24
CA PRO A 259 5.70 -17.49 8.40
C PRO A 259 5.82 -16.56 9.62
N ASN A 260 5.08 -16.90 10.66
CA ASN A 260 5.07 -16.09 11.89
C ASN A 260 4.72 -14.62 11.60
N ARG A 261 5.65 -13.70 11.89
CA ARG A 261 5.48 -12.25 11.71
C ARG A 261 6.20 -11.69 10.46
N SER A 262 6.93 -12.53 9.73
CA SER A 262 7.59 -12.15 8.47
C SER A 262 6.64 -12.34 7.30
N THR A 263 6.82 -11.54 6.26
CA THR A 263 6.15 -11.69 4.98
C THR A 263 7.21 -11.78 3.88
N PHE A 264 7.13 -12.81 3.07
CA PHE A 264 7.91 -12.99 1.85
C PHE A 264 6.96 -12.93 0.67
N THR A 265 7.29 -12.13 -0.32
CA THR A 265 6.51 -12.05 -1.57
C THR A 265 7.41 -12.34 -2.75
N ALA A 266 6.92 -13.15 -3.67
CA ALA A 266 7.53 -13.37 -4.97
C ALA A 266 6.51 -13.02 -6.05
N MET A 267 6.84 -12.09 -6.94
CA MET A 267 6.03 -11.70 -8.08
C MET A 267 6.72 -12.16 -9.37
N LEU A 268 5.93 -12.65 -10.30
CA LEU A 268 6.34 -13.01 -11.65
C LEU A 268 5.39 -12.33 -12.64
N ASN A 269 5.95 -11.53 -13.54
CA ASN A 269 5.20 -10.85 -14.59
C ASN A 269 5.82 -11.23 -15.96
N PRO A 270 5.22 -12.18 -16.71
CA PRO A 270 5.76 -12.63 -17.98
C PRO A 270 5.36 -11.68 -19.11
N GLY A 271 6.35 -11.15 -19.81
CA GLY A 271 6.23 -10.52 -21.12
C GLY A 271 6.80 -11.42 -22.22
N THR A 272 6.83 -10.94 -23.44
CA THR A 272 7.42 -11.68 -24.59
C THR A 272 8.89 -11.32 -24.83
N GLU A 273 9.30 -10.11 -24.46
CA GLU A 273 10.69 -9.63 -24.57
C GLU A 273 11.40 -9.65 -23.20
N SER A 274 10.68 -9.52 -22.10
CA SER A 274 11.21 -9.59 -20.74
C SER A 274 10.29 -10.40 -19.84
N THR A 275 10.86 -11.04 -18.83
CA THR A 275 10.10 -11.64 -17.72
C THR A 275 10.55 -10.97 -16.43
N ASN A 276 9.64 -10.25 -15.81
CA ASN A 276 9.96 -9.43 -14.65
C ASN A 276 9.73 -10.23 -13.37
N PHE A 277 10.64 -10.09 -12.44
CA PHE A 277 10.65 -10.79 -11.17
C PHE A 277 10.88 -9.82 -10.02
N GLU A 278 10.08 -9.93 -8.96
CA GLU A 278 10.27 -9.15 -7.74
C GLU A 278 10.21 -10.06 -6.53
N LEU A 279 11.19 -9.93 -5.65
CA LEU A 279 11.20 -10.55 -4.32
C LEU A 279 11.12 -9.45 -3.27
N THR A 280 10.23 -9.62 -2.28
CA THR A 280 10.21 -8.74 -1.12
C THR A 280 10.22 -9.53 0.18
N TRP A 281 10.84 -8.95 1.20
CA TRP A 281 10.78 -9.41 2.56
C TRP A 281 10.44 -8.26 3.49
N SER A 282 9.55 -8.50 4.43
CA SER A 282 9.27 -7.57 5.50
C SER A 282 9.18 -8.27 6.85
N HIS A 283 9.62 -7.57 7.92
CA HIS A 283 9.56 -8.06 9.30
C HIS A 283 9.28 -6.89 10.26
N PRO A 284 8.37 -7.04 11.25
CA PRO A 284 8.09 -5.95 12.20
C PRO A 284 9.33 -5.51 12.97
N ILE A 285 9.60 -4.21 13.00
CA ILE A 285 10.53 -3.55 13.92
C ILE A 285 9.80 -3.25 15.24
N ASN A 286 8.60 -2.69 15.10
CA ASN A 286 7.72 -2.34 16.20
C ASN A 286 6.23 -2.42 15.75
N ARG A 287 5.31 -1.76 16.44
CA ARG A 287 3.88 -1.77 16.11
C ARG A 287 3.53 -0.97 14.85
N VAL A 288 4.42 -0.06 14.39
CA VAL A 288 4.18 0.86 13.27
C VAL A 288 5.04 0.51 12.07
N PHE A 289 6.32 0.22 12.30
CA PHE A 289 7.30 0.04 11.25
C PHE A 289 7.71 -1.41 11.09
N ARG A 290 8.01 -1.76 9.83
CA ARG A 290 8.58 -3.04 9.41
C ARG A 290 9.88 -2.78 8.67
N TRP A 291 10.86 -3.67 8.79
CA TRP A 291 11.94 -3.75 7.81
C TRP A 291 11.35 -4.07 6.44
N TYR A 292 11.92 -3.50 5.41
CA TYR A 292 11.54 -3.74 4.01
C TYR A 292 12.80 -3.95 3.18
N VAL A 293 12.84 -5.08 2.48
CA VAL A 293 13.91 -5.42 1.52
C VAL A 293 13.23 -5.86 0.25
N SER A 294 13.70 -5.38 -0.90
CA SER A 294 13.23 -5.85 -2.21
C SER A 294 14.39 -6.05 -3.18
N TYR A 295 14.18 -6.98 -4.08
CA TYR A 295 15.00 -7.21 -5.27
C TYR A 295 14.07 -7.28 -6.47
N TYR A 296 14.38 -6.51 -7.48
CA TYR A 296 13.68 -6.48 -8.76
C TYR A 296 14.66 -6.80 -9.89
N ASP A 297 14.20 -7.59 -10.87
CA ASP A 297 14.94 -7.95 -12.07
C ASP A 297 13.98 -7.99 -13.24
N GLY A 298 14.23 -7.21 -14.30
CA GLY A 298 13.41 -7.13 -15.48
C GLY A 298 13.19 -5.71 -16.00
N ALA A 299 12.25 -5.55 -16.93
CA ALA A 299 11.88 -4.28 -17.53
C ALA A 299 10.60 -3.69 -16.90
N GLY A 300 10.45 -2.38 -17.00
CA GLY A 300 9.21 -1.69 -16.64
C GLY A 300 8.92 -1.63 -15.15
N GLU A 301 9.93 -1.50 -14.29
CA GLU A 301 9.73 -1.19 -12.87
C GLU A 301 9.04 0.17 -12.71
N SER A 302 9.37 1.12 -13.58
CA SER A 302 8.71 2.43 -13.71
C SER A 302 8.18 2.63 -15.13
N LEU A 303 7.30 3.62 -15.33
CA LEU A 303 6.75 3.89 -16.66
C LEU A 303 7.82 4.41 -17.64
N ILE A 304 8.75 5.25 -17.17
CA ILE A 304 9.82 5.76 -18.04
C ILE A 304 10.78 4.66 -18.47
N ASP A 305 10.88 3.58 -17.70
CA ASP A 305 11.73 2.41 -17.94
C ASP A 305 10.94 1.22 -18.50
N TYR A 306 9.75 1.45 -19.14
CA TYR A 306 8.86 0.36 -19.52
C TYR A 306 9.51 -0.71 -20.42
N ASP A 307 10.55 -0.34 -21.19
CA ASP A 307 11.31 -1.16 -22.12
C ASP A 307 12.80 -1.32 -21.73
N PHE A 308 13.18 -0.84 -20.53
CA PHE A 308 14.55 -0.93 -20.02
C PHE A 308 14.65 -2.01 -18.94
N GLU A 309 15.55 -2.97 -19.14
CA GLU A 309 15.87 -4.00 -18.15
C GLU A 309 16.84 -3.47 -17.10
N LEU A 310 16.52 -3.66 -15.84
CA LEU A 310 17.35 -3.27 -14.71
C LEU A 310 17.29 -4.30 -13.58
N GLN A 311 18.34 -4.32 -12.79
CA GLN A 311 18.39 -5.01 -11.52
C GLN A 311 18.46 -3.99 -10.39
N ARG A 312 17.57 -4.13 -9.40
CA ARG A 312 17.48 -3.20 -8.26
C ARG A 312 17.40 -3.95 -6.95
N PHE A 313 18.27 -3.57 -6.04
CA PHE A 313 18.18 -3.96 -4.63
C PHE A 313 17.77 -2.76 -3.78
N SER A 314 16.83 -2.96 -2.84
CA SER A 314 16.35 -1.88 -1.98
C SER A 314 16.29 -2.34 -0.52
N LEU A 315 16.65 -1.43 0.39
CA LEU A 315 16.57 -1.63 1.85
C LEU A 315 15.93 -0.41 2.50
N GLY A 316 14.94 -0.64 3.36
CA GLY A 316 14.24 0.47 4.00
C GLY A 316 13.24 0.04 5.05
N VAL A 317 12.20 0.85 5.18
CA VAL A 317 11.11 0.62 6.14
C VAL A 317 9.76 0.72 5.46
N ALA A 318 8.81 -0.08 5.92
CA ALA A 318 7.42 -0.05 5.48
C ALA A 318 6.47 0.16 6.67
N LEU A 319 5.30 0.75 6.39
CA LEU A 319 4.19 0.84 7.34
C LEU A 319 3.32 -0.42 7.28
N ASN A 320 3.19 -0.99 6.10
CA ASN A 320 2.45 -2.22 5.84
C ASN A 320 3.08 -2.99 4.68
N ASP A 321 2.73 -4.24 4.55
CA ASP A 321 2.96 -5.06 3.35
C ASP A 321 1.63 -5.54 2.74
N PHE A 322 1.69 -6.45 1.76
CA PHE A 322 0.47 -6.97 1.13
C PHE A 322 -0.41 -7.77 2.10
N LEU A 323 0.21 -8.64 2.90
CA LEU A 323 -0.48 -9.46 3.90
C LEU A 323 0.39 -9.50 5.15
N THR A 324 -0.19 -9.11 6.28
CA THR A 324 0.46 -9.22 7.59
C THR A 324 -0.35 -10.18 8.46
N ARG A 325 0.31 -11.14 9.09
CA ARG A 325 -0.27 -11.89 10.21
C ARG A 325 0.04 -11.15 11.51
N TYR A 326 -0.97 -10.94 12.32
CA TYR A 326 -0.89 -10.23 13.60
C TYR A 326 -0.78 -11.18 14.78
#